data_9bfe7bebd730c81d51e8861495a2381c
#
_entry.id   9bfe7bebd730c81d51e8861495a2381c
#
_cell.length_a   1.000
_cell.length_b   1.000
_cell.length_c   1.000
_cell.angle_alpha   90.00
_cell.angle_beta   90.00
_cell.angle_gamma   90.00
#
_symmetry.space_group_name_H-M   'P 1'
#
loop_
_entity.id
_entity.type
_entity.pdbx_description
1 polymer ?
#
loop_
_entity_poly.entity_id
_entity_poly.type
_entity_poly.pdbx_seq_one_letter_code
_entity_poly.pdbx_strand_id
1 'polypeptide(L)'
;LFSEDETPNWPPFHQFDQIIQTRACEGEAFYDGILSPNLTQDERNVVVQSYAGLLCSKQFYHYVVEDWLQGDPAIGKPPPERTQGRNKNWQHLYSRDIISMPDKWEYPWFAAWDLAFHMVPMAKVDPGFAKNQLSVFLREWYMHPNGQLPAYEFHLDDVNPPVHAWAARRVYEIEKESDKPDRNFLTSVFQKLLLNFTWWVNRKDDEGNNIFSGGFLGLDNISLFDRSSDVPMGGRLQQADGTAWMGFYCSNMMQMALELARDGDRHAIAYEDMASKFFEHFVQIVDAINTHGGTGLWDEIDGFYYDQVLLDHEVLPIKSRSLVGLLPLIAVTVIDEDQLDKLPGFRKRFEWFLKHRKDLARYIIHSRTGKKRWLISAVPFQRLQRILIRLLDP
;
A
#
# COMPACT_ATOMS: atom_id res chain seq x y z
N LEU A 1 14.31 -3.75 37.87
CA LEU A 1 15.64 -3.90 38.48
C LEU A 1 15.92 -2.64 39.28
N PHE A 2 16.20 -2.79 40.60
CA PHE A 2 16.61 -1.69 41.44
C PHE A 2 18.10 -1.87 41.75
N SER A 3 18.82 -0.77 41.92
CA SER A 3 20.16 -0.83 42.50
C SER A 3 20.05 -1.17 43.99
N GLU A 4 21.16 -1.62 44.62
CA GLU A 4 21.18 -1.92 46.06
C GLU A 4 20.76 -0.72 46.90
N ASP A 5 21.06 0.50 46.44
CA ASP A 5 20.73 1.76 47.11
C ASP A 5 19.26 2.23 46.88
N GLU A 6 18.55 1.62 45.91
CA GLU A 6 17.19 1.95 45.56
C GLU A 6 16.17 0.87 45.98
N THR A 7 16.59 -0.12 46.75
CA THR A 7 15.72 -1.21 47.21
C THR A 7 14.60 -0.64 48.10
N PRO A 8 13.34 -0.75 47.69
CA PRO A 8 12.23 -0.23 48.48
C PRO A 8 12.12 -0.89 49.83
N ASN A 9 11.83 -0.12 50.89
CA ASN A 9 11.63 -0.62 52.27
C ASN A 9 10.28 -1.34 52.47
N TRP A 10 9.61 -1.80 51.43
CA TRP A 10 8.35 -2.50 51.50
C TRP A 10 8.44 -3.88 50.81
N PRO A 11 7.66 -4.88 51.23
CA PRO A 11 7.70 -6.21 50.65
C PRO A 11 7.40 -6.18 49.15
N PRO A 12 8.14 -6.94 48.32
CA PRO A 12 7.81 -7.11 46.92
C PRO A 12 6.33 -7.51 46.76
N PHE A 13 5.65 -6.92 45.79
CA PHE A 13 4.23 -7.19 45.46
C PHE A 13 3.19 -6.72 46.48
N HIS A 14 3.51 -5.94 47.52
CA HIS A 14 2.53 -5.48 48.52
C HIS A 14 1.40 -4.60 47.88
N GLN A 15 1.64 -3.99 46.72
CA GLN A 15 0.66 -3.19 45.98
C GLN A 15 0.21 -3.88 44.69
N PHE A 16 0.52 -5.15 44.48
CA PHE A 16 0.29 -5.86 43.24
C PHE A 16 -1.18 -5.77 42.77
N ASP A 17 -2.10 -6.17 43.63
CA ASP A 17 -3.52 -6.17 43.27
C ASP A 17 -4.06 -4.75 42.97
N GLN A 18 -3.60 -3.78 43.75
CA GLN A 18 -3.97 -2.36 43.51
C GLN A 18 -3.45 -1.84 42.16
N ILE A 19 -2.20 -2.19 41.79
CA ILE A 19 -1.60 -1.81 40.53
C ILE A 19 -2.35 -2.46 39.39
N ILE A 20 -2.65 -3.75 39.46
CA ILE A 20 -3.40 -4.49 38.44
C ILE A 20 -4.78 -3.88 38.27
N GLN A 21 -5.50 -3.61 39.36
CA GLN A 21 -6.82 -2.98 39.29
C GLN A 21 -6.75 -1.59 38.64
N THR A 22 -5.77 -0.78 38.99
CA THR A 22 -5.56 0.54 38.41
C THR A 22 -5.30 0.43 36.91
N ARG A 23 -4.40 -0.45 36.46
CA ARG A 23 -4.10 -0.65 35.03
C ARG A 23 -5.31 -1.17 34.25
N ALA A 24 -6.11 -2.07 34.85
CA ALA A 24 -7.35 -2.56 34.25
C ALA A 24 -8.36 -1.40 34.03
N CYS A 25 -8.61 -0.58 35.05
CA CYS A 25 -9.50 0.56 34.92
C CYS A 25 -9.01 1.60 33.89
N GLU A 26 -7.72 1.86 33.82
CA GLU A 26 -7.14 2.75 32.82
C GLU A 26 -7.27 2.17 31.40
N GLY A 27 -7.08 0.86 31.24
CA GLY A 27 -7.29 0.16 29.97
C GLY A 27 -8.76 0.26 29.52
N GLU A 28 -9.70 0.00 30.43
CA GLU A 28 -11.13 0.17 30.15
C GLU A 28 -11.48 1.59 29.73
N ALA A 29 -11.02 2.58 30.48
CA ALA A 29 -11.25 4.01 30.17
C ALA A 29 -10.66 4.42 28.82
N PHE A 30 -9.48 3.88 28.46
CA PHE A 30 -8.87 4.11 27.15
C PHE A 30 -9.76 3.58 26.02
N TYR A 31 -10.22 2.33 26.13
CA TYR A 31 -11.04 1.71 25.08
C TYR A 31 -12.45 2.34 25.02
N ASP A 32 -13.02 2.77 26.15
CA ASP A 32 -14.30 3.50 26.18
C ASP A 32 -14.23 4.82 25.40
N GLY A 33 -13.06 5.43 25.37
CA GLY A 33 -12.83 6.68 24.62
C GLY A 33 -12.77 6.52 23.10
N ILE A 34 -12.56 5.29 22.59
CA ILE A 34 -12.36 5.03 21.17
C ILE A 34 -13.40 4.09 20.54
N LEU A 35 -14.06 3.26 21.34
CA LEU A 35 -15.04 2.29 20.85
C LEU A 35 -16.45 2.88 20.80
N SER A 36 -17.26 2.37 19.86
CA SER A 36 -18.69 2.68 19.82
C SER A 36 -19.39 2.17 21.09
N PRO A 37 -20.23 2.99 21.74
CA PRO A 37 -21.00 2.54 22.90
C PRO A 37 -22.10 1.50 22.54
N ASN A 38 -22.35 1.27 21.26
CA ASN A 38 -23.41 0.36 20.79
C ASN A 38 -22.91 -1.09 20.59
N LEU A 39 -21.67 -1.39 20.90
CA LEU A 39 -21.11 -2.73 20.79
C LEU A 39 -21.69 -3.65 21.87
N THR A 40 -22.03 -4.86 21.53
CA THR A 40 -22.27 -5.94 22.50
C THR A 40 -20.98 -6.25 23.27
N GLN A 41 -21.11 -6.93 24.41
CA GLN A 41 -19.92 -7.29 25.19
C GLN A 41 -18.97 -8.21 24.42
N ASP A 42 -19.47 -9.09 23.58
CA ASP A 42 -18.68 -10.00 22.75
C ASP A 42 -17.93 -9.23 21.67
N GLU A 43 -18.62 -8.37 20.92
CA GLU A 43 -17.99 -7.50 19.92
C GLU A 43 -16.92 -6.59 20.56
N ARG A 44 -17.21 -6.03 21.74
CA ARG A 44 -16.24 -5.23 22.48
C ARG A 44 -14.98 -6.05 22.82
N ASN A 45 -15.14 -7.25 23.33
CA ASN A 45 -14.02 -8.14 23.67
C ASN A 45 -13.15 -8.43 22.45
N VAL A 46 -13.76 -8.76 21.30
CA VAL A 46 -13.05 -9.03 20.04
C VAL A 46 -12.25 -7.80 19.61
N VAL A 47 -12.85 -6.61 19.62
CA VAL A 47 -12.19 -5.38 19.18
C VAL A 47 -11.06 -4.98 20.15
N VAL A 48 -11.28 -5.07 21.46
CA VAL A 48 -10.25 -4.76 22.47
C VAL A 48 -9.05 -5.70 22.32
N GLN A 49 -9.26 -7.00 22.16
CA GLN A 49 -8.19 -7.96 21.92
C GLN A 49 -7.42 -7.69 20.64
N SER A 50 -8.13 -7.34 19.56
CA SER A 50 -7.53 -7.01 18.26
C SER A 50 -6.64 -5.77 18.36
N TYR A 51 -7.10 -4.70 19.00
CA TYR A 51 -6.29 -3.49 19.22
C TYR A 51 -5.13 -3.74 20.19
N ALA A 52 -5.34 -4.51 21.25
CA ALA A 52 -4.26 -4.88 22.16
C ALA A 52 -3.17 -5.67 21.43
N GLY A 53 -3.54 -6.65 20.60
CA GLY A 53 -2.61 -7.38 19.73
C GLY A 53 -1.82 -6.45 18.81
N LEU A 54 -2.52 -5.50 18.17
CA LEU A 54 -1.89 -4.51 17.29
C LEU A 54 -0.90 -3.60 18.06
N LEU A 55 -1.27 -3.11 19.24
CA LEU A 55 -0.38 -2.29 20.08
C LEU A 55 0.83 -3.08 20.58
N CYS A 56 0.67 -4.38 20.86
CA CYS A 56 1.74 -5.29 21.26
C CYS A 56 2.65 -5.73 20.09
N SER A 57 2.29 -5.40 18.85
CA SER A 57 3.12 -5.70 17.67
C SER A 57 4.31 -4.76 17.50
N LYS A 58 4.35 -3.66 18.27
CA LYS A 58 5.46 -2.70 18.26
C LYS A 58 6.71 -3.34 18.83
N GLN A 59 7.79 -3.38 18.03
CA GLN A 59 9.06 -3.92 18.49
C GLN A 59 10.24 -3.12 17.91
N PHE A 60 11.38 -3.19 18.58
CA PHE A 60 12.59 -2.50 18.17
C PHE A 60 13.36 -3.32 17.14
N TYR A 61 13.61 -2.73 15.99
CA TYR A 61 14.45 -3.28 14.93
C TYR A 61 15.79 -2.54 14.90
N HIS A 62 16.86 -3.29 14.84
CA HIS A 62 18.20 -2.75 14.66
C HIS A 62 18.89 -3.49 13.52
N TYR A 63 18.88 -2.91 12.33
CA TYR A 63 19.55 -3.45 11.17
C TYR A 63 20.23 -2.33 10.38
N VAL A 64 21.57 -2.26 10.49
CA VAL A 64 22.41 -1.35 9.73
C VAL A 64 23.09 -2.18 8.66
N VAL A 65 22.74 -1.97 7.39
CA VAL A 65 23.24 -2.80 6.29
C VAL A 65 24.76 -2.67 6.15
N GLU A 66 25.30 -1.47 6.30
CA GLU A 66 26.75 -1.26 6.25
C GLU A 66 27.49 -2.10 7.30
N ASP A 67 27.04 -2.06 8.55
CA ASP A 67 27.64 -2.84 9.65
C ASP A 67 27.55 -4.35 9.38
N TRP A 68 26.38 -4.81 8.85
CA TRP A 68 26.21 -6.21 8.52
C TRP A 68 27.13 -6.67 7.39
N LEU A 69 27.38 -5.83 6.36
CA LEU A 69 28.29 -6.14 5.26
C LEU A 69 29.75 -6.15 5.71
N GLN A 70 30.13 -5.24 6.62
CA GLN A 70 31.51 -5.15 7.16
C GLN A 70 31.80 -6.24 8.19
N GLY A 71 30.76 -6.72 8.89
CA GLY A 71 30.84 -7.69 9.96
C GLY A 71 31.29 -7.10 11.29
N ASP A 72 31.19 -7.91 12.36
CA ASP A 72 31.61 -7.54 13.70
C ASP A 72 33.11 -7.85 13.86
N PRO A 73 33.95 -6.86 14.19
CA PRO A 73 35.37 -7.07 14.43
C PRO A 73 35.68 -8.11 15.52
N ALA A 74 34.76 -8.29 16.50
CA ALA A 74 34.92 -9.26 17.57
C ALA A 74 34.71 -10.72 17.11
N ILE A 75 33.97 -10.92 16.01
CA ILE A 75 33.68 -12.26 15.47
C ILE A 75 34.64 -12.63 14.32
N GLY A 76 35.28 -11.63 13.72
CA GLY A 76 36.18 -11.76 12.58
C GLY A 76 35.57 -11.30 11.27
N LYS A 77 36.34 -11.40 10.18
CA LYS A 77 35.90 -10.94 8.85
C LYS A 77 34.78 -11.82 8.33
N PRO A 78 33.71 -11.22 7.77
CA PRO A 78 32.65 -11.97 7.11
C PRO A 78 33.15 -12.69 5.85
N PRO A 79 32.47 -13.73 5.37
CA PRO A 79 32.77 -14.37 4.10
C PRO A 79 32.73 -13.35 2.97
N PRO A 80 33.67 -13.41 2.00
CA PRO A 80 33.74 -12.45 0.88
C PRO A 80 32.41 -12.34 0.09
N GLU A 81 31.66 -13.44 0.00
CA GLU A 81 30.38 -13.54 -0.70
C GLU A 81 29.30 -12.63 -0.09
N ARG A 82 29.43 -12.26 1.21
CA ARG A 82 28.49 -11.38 1.88
C ARG A 82 28.39 -10.01 1.19
N THR A 83 29.52 -9.47 0.73
CA THR A 83 29.57 -8.17 0.04
C THR A 83 28.94 -8.21 -1.36
N GLN A 84 28.71 -9.41 -1.93
CA GLN A 84 28.04 -9.63 -3.21
C GLN A 84 26.65 -10.24 -3.06
N GLY A 85 26.25 -10.55 -1.83
CA GLY A 85 24.99 -11.17 -1.49
C GLY A 85 23.82 -10.18 -1.40
N ARG A 86 22.80 -10.59 -0.64
CA ARG A 86 21.60 -9.80 -0.42
C ARG A 86 21.90 -8.43 0.17
N ASN A 87 21.06 -7.46 -0.15
CA ASN A 87 21.09 -6.10 0.40
C ASN A 87 22.36 -5.29 0.11
N LYS A 88 23.27 -5.78 -0.73
CA LYS A 88 24.55 -5.07 -1.04
C LYS A 88 24.36 -3.66 -1.59
N ASN A 89 23.25 -3.39 -2.27
CA ASN A 89 22.91 -2.10 -2.83
C ASN A 89 22.25 -1.14 -1.83
N TRP A 90 21.97 -1.63 -0.61
CA TRP A 90 21.23 -0.91 0.43
C TRP A 90 22.09 -0.41 1.58
N GLN A 91 23.36 -0.10 1.31
CA GLN A 91 24.33 0.31 2.34
C GLN A 91 23.90 1.55 3.14
N HIS A 92 23.03 2.39 2.58
CA HIS A 92 22.45 3.56 3.23
C HIS A 92 21.36 3.21 4.25
N LEU A 93 20.83 1.96 4.22
CA LEU A 93 19.75 1.58 5.12
C LEU A 93 20.24 1.47 6.55
N TYR A 94 19.63 2.30 7.41
CA TYR A 94 19.91 2.40 8.83
C TYR A 94 18.61 2.25 9.62
N SER A 95 18.20 1.02 9.88
CA SER A 95 17.04 0.72 10.72
C SER A 95 17.47 0.69 12.18
N ARG A 96 16.89 1.58 12.97
CA ARG A 96 17.04 1.64 14.43
C ARG A 96 15.80 2.26 15.04
N ASP A 97 14.66 1.67 14.72
CA ASP A 97 13.35 2.23 15.01
C ASP A 97 12.42 1.19 15.65
N ILE A 98 11.39 1.68 16.35
CA ILE A 98 10.27 0.87 16.76
C ILE A 98 9.32 0.76 15.57
N ILE A 99 9.13 -0.44 15.06
CA ILE A 99 8.30 -0.74 13.90
C ILE A 99 7.21 -1.74 14.31
N SER A 100 6.01 -1.56 13.77
CA SER A 100 4.91 -2.48 13.97
C SER A 100 4.93 -3.57 12.90
N MET A 101 4.89 -4.83 13.36
CA MET A 101 4.66 -5.99 12.51
C MET A 101 3.54 -6.84 13.10
N PRO A 102 2.69 -7.48 12.27
CA PRO A 102 1.47 -8.13 12.73
C PRO A 102 1.75 -9.28 13.69
N ASP A 103 2.74 -10.06 13.35
CA ASP A 103 3.07 -11.28 14.04
C ASP A 103 4.59 -11.41 14.15
N LYS A 104 5.12 -11.04 15.30
CA LYS A 104 6.54 -11.19 15.62
C LYS A 104 7.02 -12.64 15.76
N TRP A 105 6.12 -13.60 15.70
CA TRP A 105 6.41 -15.03 15.66
C TRP A 105 6.78 -15.48 14.25
N GLU A 106 5.88 -15.16 13.30
CA GLU A 106 5.99 -15.54 11.91
C GLU A 106 6.89 -14.58 11.15
N TYR A 107 6.81 -13.27 11.49
CA TYR A 107 7.61 -12.21 10.88
C TYR A 107 8.50 -11.53 11.92
N PRO A 108 9.66 -12.12 12.30
CA PRO A 108 10.62 -11.48 13.19
C PRO A 108 11.42 -10.35 12.50
N TRP A 109 10.98 -9.86 11.38
CA TRP A 109 11.54 -8.80 10.56
C TRP A 109 10.46 -7.81 10.14
N PHE A 110 10.85 -6.60 9.74
CA PHE A 110 9.90 -5.67 9.16
C PHE A 110 9.58 -5.99 7.70
N ALA A 111 8.36 -5.63 7.25
CA ALA A 111 7.94 -5.67 5.86
C ALA A 111 7.08 -4.44 5.53
N ALA A 112 7.47 -3.68 4.51
CA ALA A 112 6.91 -2.35 4.27
C ALA A 112 5.42 -2.36 3.88
N TRP A 113 4.98 -3.28 3.04
CA TRP A 113 3.58 -3.28 2.60
C TRP A 113 2.64 -3.84 3.66
N ASP A 114 3.05 -4.83 4.43
CA ASP A 114 2.31 -5.33 5.60
C ASP A 114 2.10 -4.23 6.63
N LEU A 115 3.17 -3.50 6.98
CA LEU A 115 3.11 -2.35 7.85
C LEU A 115 2.08 -1.33 7.36
N ALA A 116 2.03 -1.05 6.07
CA ALA A 116 1.10 -0.08 5.51
C ALA A 116 -0.37 -0.48 5.78
N PHE A 117 -0.73 -1.77 5.66
CA PHE A 117 -2.06 -2.26 6.03
C PHE A 117 -2.35 -2.07 7.52
N HIS A 118 -1.38 -2.38 8.38
CA HIS A 118 -1.58 -2.27 9.84
C HIS A 118 -1.77 -0.83 10.30
N MET A 119 -1.19 0.14 9.62
CA MET A 119 -1.31 1.53 10.01
C MET A 119 -2.73 2.07 9.84
N VAL A 120 -3.55 1.44 9.04
CA VAL A 120 -4.97 1.82 8.91
C VAL A 120 -5.76 1.56 10.21
N PRO A 121 -5.82 0.34 10.75
CA PRO A 121 -6.44 0.13 12.07
C PRO A 121 -5.66 0.80 13.22
N MET A 122 -4.32 0.88 13.14
CA MET A 122 -3.50 1.59 14.13
C MET A 122 -3.92 3.06 14.28
N ALA A 123 -4.29 3.73 13.19
CA ALA A 123 -4.73 5.12 13.21
C ALA A 123 -5.99 5.36 14.07
N LYS A 124 -6.77 4.32 14.37
CA LYS A 124 -7.93 4.42 15.28
C LYS A 124 -7.51 4.50 16.75
N VAL A 125 -6.37 3.93 17.11
CA VAL A 125 -5.89 3.84 18.53
C VAL A 125 -4.66 4.69 18.78
N ASP A 126 -3.76 4.85 17.81
CA ASP A 126 -2.54 5.63 17.90
C ASP A 126 -2.22 6.30 16.55
N PRO A 127 -2.94 7.36 16.17
CA PRO A 127 -2.74 8.03 14.88
C PRO A 127 -1.35 8.64 14.74
N GLY A 128 -0.74 9.09 15.85
CA GLY A 128 0.61 9.63 15.85
C GLY A 128 1.64 8.59 15.44
N PHE A 129 1.58 7.41 16.04
CA PHE A 129 2.43 6.29 15.67
C PHE A 129 2.19 5.84 14.21
N ALA A 130 0.92 5.70 13.80
CA ALA A 130 0.58 5.30 12.44
C ALA A 130 1.19 6.24 11.37
N LYS A 131 1.09 7.55 11.56
CA LYS A 131 1.71 8.54 10.68
C LYS A 131 3.22 8.46 10.69
N ASN A 132 3.84 8.29 11.86
CA ASN A 132 5.28 8.15 11.97
C ASN A 132 5.79 6.92 11.22
N GLN A 133 5.11 5.77 11.36
CA GLN A 133 5.47 4.53 10.67
C GLN A 133 5.44 4.67 9.15
N LEU A 134 4.39 5.28 8.60
CA LEU A 134 4.30 5.56 7.16
C LEU A 134 5.36 6.56 6.70
N SER A 135 5.77 7.49 7.56
CA SER A 135 6.79 8.48 7.24
C SER A 135 8.20 7.93 7.32
N VAL A 136 8.47 6.98 8.23
CA VAL A 136 9.83 6.46 8.46
C VAL A 136 10.37 5.74 7.22
N PHE A 137 9.55 4.93 6.54
CA PHE A 137 9.97 4.23 5.32
C PHE A 137 10.21 5.16 4.12
N LEU A 138 9.74 6.40 4.20
CA LEU A 138 9.98 7.44 3.20
C LEU A 138 11.21 8.33 3.54
N ARG A 139 11.94 8.00 4.59
CA ARG A 139 13.18 8.70 4.96
C ARG A 139 14.35 8.22 4.09
N GLU A 140 15.33 9.09 3.94
CA GLU A 140 16.52 8.88 3.12
C GLU A 140 17.38 7.69 3.59
N TRP A 141 17.26 7.30 4.84
CA TRP A 141 17.94 6.12 5.42
C TRP A 141 17.12 4.83 5.38
N TYR A 142 15.92 4.86 4.78
CA TYR A 142 15.11 3.68 4.44
C TYR A 142 14.90 3.59 2.94
N MET A 143 14.32 4.63 2.31
CA MET A 143 14.04 4.62 0.88
C MET A 143 15.33 4.66 0.08
N HIS A 144 15.46 3.77 -0.89
CA HIS A 144 16.59 3.74 -1.79
C HIS A 144 16.67 5.06 -2.62
N PRO A 145 17.88 5.57 -2.96
CA PRO A 145 18.01 6.79 -3.78
C PRO A 145 17.30 6.77 -5.12
N ASN A 146 17.00 5.58 -5.70
CA ASN A 146 16.21 5.45 -6.90
C ASN A 146 14.69 5.58 -6.68
N GLY A 147 14.23 5.70 -5.42
CA GLY A 147 12.83 5.80 -5.04
C GLY A 147 12.17 4.48 -4.59
N GLN A 148 12.88 3.36 -4.61
CA GLN A 148 12.36 2.08 -4.13
C GLN A 148 12.19 2.09 -2.62
N LEU A 149 11.04 1.59 -2.13
CA LEU A 149 10.87 1.28 -0.71
C LEU A 149 11.51 -0.08 -0.39
N PRO A 150 12.12 -0.24 0.81
CA PRO A 150 12.66 -1.53 1.21
C PRO A 150 11.52 -2.53 1.37
N ALA A 151 11.64 -3.70 0.74
CA ALA A 151 10.58 -4.70 0.82
C ALA A 151 10.50 -5.32 2.21
N TYR A 152 11.53 -6.04 2.61
CA TYR A 152 11.69 -6.63 3.94
C TYR A 152 13.18 -6.88 4.22
N GLU A 153 13.54 -7.06 5.50
CA GLU A 153 14.95 -7.09 5.93
C GLU A 153 15.82 -8.11 5.20
N PHE A 154 15.28 -9.27 4.89
CA PHE A 154 16.04 -10.33 4.24
C PHE A 154 16.29 -10.09 2.75
N HIS A 155 15.40 -9.35 2.09
CA HIS A 155 15.53 -9.02 0.67
C HIS A 155 14.92 -7.65 0.38
N LEU A 156 15.72 -6.60 0.58
CA LEU A 156 15.28 -5.21 0.44
C LEU A 156 14.94 -4.85 -1.01
N ASP A 157 15.58 -5.53 -1.98
CA ASP A 157 15.37 -5.32 -3.42
C ASP A 157 14.07 -5.92 -3.97
N ASP A 158 13.35 -6.74 -3.21
CA ASP A 158 12.06 -7.27 -3.62
C ASP A 158 11.06 -6.17 -3.89
N VAL A 159 10.04 -6.48 -4.68
CA VAL A 159 9.08 -5.51 -5.15
C VAL A 159 7.72 -5.77 -4.50
N ASN A 160 7.47 -5.10 -3.40
CA ASN A 160 6.17 -5.15 -2.74
C ASN A 160 5.11 -4.32 -3.48
N PRO A 161 3.83 -4.72 -3.45
CA PRO A 161 2.75 -3.91 -3.96
C PRO A 161 2.74 -2.48 -3.38
N PRO A 162 2.43 -1.45 -4.18
CA PRO A 162 2.52 -0.05 -3.76
C PRO A 162 1.31 0.39 -2.91
N VAL A 163 1.16 -0.19 -1.73
CA VAL A 163 0.04 0.05 -0.80
C VAL A 163 0.20 1.34 0.00
N HIS A 164 1.41 1.87 0.08
CA HIS A 164 1.76 2.96 0.98
C HIS A 164 0.92 4.25 0.78
N ALA A 165 0.65 4.61 -0.48
CA ALA A 165 -0.19 5.77 -0.79
C ALA A 165 -1.63 5.61 -0.28
N TRP A 166 -2.21 4.42 -0.47
CA TRP A 166 -3.53 4.09 0.05
C TRP A 166 -3.58 4.18 1.57
N ALA A 167 -2.59 3.57 2.25
CA ALA A 167 -2.53 3.59 3.70
C ALA A 167 -2.42 5.01 4.25
N ALA A 168 -1.54 5.84 3.68
CA ALA A 168 -1.37 7.23 4.09
C ALA A 168 -2.67 8.05 3.89
N ARG A 169 -3.34 7.87 2.75
CA ARG A 169 -4.63 8.51 2.49
C ARG A 169 -5.69 8.05 3.51
N ARG A 170 -5.78 6.74 3.79
CA ARG A 170 -6.74 6.20 4.76
C ARG A 170 -6.48 6.68 6.19
N VAL A 171 -5.23 6.75 6.61
CA VAL A 171 -4.85 7.31 7.93
C VAL A 171 -5.28 8.77 8.04
N TYR A 172 -5.02 9.57 7.00
CA TYR A 172 -5.48 10.96 6.93
C TYR A 172 -7.02 11.08 6.98
N GLU A 173 -7.74 10.24 6.24
CA GLU A 173 -9.21 10.23 6.22
C GLU A 173 -9.80 9.87 7.60
N ILE A 174 -9.20 8.92 8.32
CA ILE A 174 -9.60 8.55 9.68
C ILE A 174 -9.47 9.76 10.64
N GLU A 175 -8.37 10.50 10.58
CA GLU A 175 -8.21 11.72 11.38
C GLU A 175 -9.20 12.82 10.97
N LYS A 176 -9.50 12.93 9.67
CA LYS A 176 -10.48 13.88 9.14
C LYS A 176 -11.90 13.59 9.62
N GLU A 177 -12.28 12.32 9.80
CA GLU A 177 -13.56 11.93 10.41
C GLU A 177 -13.66 12.40 11.87
N SER A 178 -12.53 12.65 12.54
CA SER A 178 -12.43 13.16 13.91
C SER A 178 -12.16 14.68 13.97
N ASP A 179 -12.36 15.40 12.87
CA ASP A 179 -12.10 16.85 12.74
C ASP A 179 -10.64 17.27 13.04
N LYS A 180 -9.69 16.39 12.86
CA LYS A 180 -8.25 16.63 13.11
C LYS A 180 -7.35 16.23 11.92
N PRO A 181 -7.65 16.67 10.68
CA PRO A 181 -6.86 16.28 9.52
C PRO A 181 -5.44 16.86 9.58
N ASP A 182 -4.43 16.00 9.53
CA ASP A 182 -3.03 16.41 9.46
C ASP A 182 -2.59 16.62 8.01
N ARG A 183 -2.86 17.82 7.51
CA ARG A 183 -2.50 18.19 6.13
C ARG A 183 -0.98 18.19 5.89
N ASN A 184 -0.18 18.51 6.91
CA ASN A 184 1.28 18.49 6.76
C ASN A 184 1.79 17.07 6.55
N PHE A 185 1.22 16.08 7.27
CA PHE A 185 1.51 14.68 7.03
C PHE A 185 1.16 14.28 5.59
N LEU A 186 -0.08 14.57 5.13
CA LEU A 186 -0.53 14.22 3.79
C LEU A 186 0.38 14.85 2.71
N THR A 187 0.74 16.13 2.86
CA THR A 187 1.62 16.85 1.95
C THR A 187 3.02 16.22 1.89
N SER A 188 3.60 15.96 3.06
CA SER A 188 4.94 15.39 3.16
C SER A 188 5.02 14.01 2.52
N VAL A 189 4.06 13.14 2.84
CA VAL A 189 3.98 11.79 2.27
C VAL A 189 3.75 11.84 0.76
N PHE A 190 2.84 12.69 0.28
CA PHE A 190 2.58 12.85 -1.14
C PHE A 190 3.85 13.22 -1.92
N GLN A 191 4.60 14.22 -1.45
CA GLN A 191 5.83 14.65 -2.10
C GLN A 191 6.89 13.54 -2.17
N LYS A 192 7.08 12.81 -1.08
CA LYS A 192 8.06 11.71 -1.03
C LYS A 192 7.63 10.53 -1.90
N LEU A 193 6.35 10.22 -1.94
CA LEU A 193 5.80 9.16 -2.80
C LEU A 193 5.93 9.46 -4.29
N LEU A 194 6.15 10.71 -4.71
CA LEU A 194 6.45 11.02 -6.12
C LEU A 194 7.72 10.32 -6.61
N LEU A 195 8.74 10.19 -5.76
CA LEU A 195 9.97 9.45 -6.08
C LEU A 195 9.67 7.96 -6.27
N ASN A 196 8.94 7.38 -5.33
CA ASN A 196 8.54 5.98 -5.42
C ASN A 196 7.62 5.70 -6.61
N PHE A 197 6.69 6.61 -6.92
CA PHE A 197 5.85 6.52 -8.10
C PHE A 197 6.67 6.54 -9.40
N THR A 198 7.69 7.40 -9.48
CA THR A 198 8.59 7.46 -10.64
C THR A 198 9.36 6.15 -10.80
N TRP A 199 9.87 5.58 -9.70
CA TRP A 199 10.52 4.27 -9.73
C TRP A 199 9.59 3.19 -10.30
N TRP A 200 8.33 3.15 -9.88
CA TRP A 200 7.32 2.22 -10.39
C TRP A 200 7.00 2.43 -11.87
N VAL A 201 6.82 3.68 -12.31
CA VAL A 201 6.53 3.99 -13.72
C VAL A 201 7.66 3.52 -14.64
N ASN A 202 8.90 3.54 -14.16
CA ASN A 202 10.04 3.05 -14.92
C ASN A 202 10.14 1.51 -14.99
N ARG A 203 9.27 0.78 -14.33
CA ARG A 203 9.15 -0.69 -14.38
C ARG A 203 8.06 -1.20 -15.32
N LYS A 204 7.51 -0.34 -16.14
CA LYS A 204 6.61 -0.76 -17.22
C LYS A 204 7.37 -1.60 -18.27
N ASP A 205 6.62 -2.32 -19.09
CA ASP A 205 7.16 -3.08 -20.20
C ASP A 205 8.04 -2.23 -21.14
N ASP A 206 9.04 -2.85 -21.76
CA ASP A 206 10.03 -2.16 -22.61
C ASP A 206 9.38 -1.42 -23.80
N GLU A 207 8.23 -1.87 -24.24
CA GLU A 207 7.48 -1.29 -25.35
C GLU A 207 6.65 -0.06 -24.91
N GLY A 208 6.54 0.18 -23.62
CA GLY A 208 5.79 1.31 -23.06
C GLY A 208 4.28 1.17 -23.12
N ASN A 209 3.75 -0.04 -23.20
CA ASN A 209 2.31 -0.33 -23.30
C ASN A 209 1.53 -0.13 -21.98
N ASN A 210 2.19 0.31 -20.91
CA ASN A 210 1.62 0.47 -19.57
C ASN A 210 1.14 -0.85 -18.94
N ILE A 211 1.77 -1.95 -19.27
CA ILE A 211 1.73 -3.20 -18.54
C ILE A 211 2.89 -3.21 -17.55
N PHE A 212 2.65 -3.60 -16.32
CA PHE A 212 3.64 -3.57 -15.27
C PHE A 212 3.93 -4.97 -14.74
N SER A 213 5.19 -5.20 -14.40
CA SER A 213 5.67 -6.39 -13.71
C SER A 213 6.30 -6.01 -12.38
N GLY A 214 6.46 -6.98 -11.48
CA GLY A 214 7.11 -6.78 -10.19
C GLY A 214 6.14 -6.60 -9.03
N GLY A 215 4.86 -6.94 -9.18
CA GLY A 215 3.99 -7.12 -8.02
C GLY A 215 4.34 -8.46 -7.36
N PHE A 216 4.83 -8.41 -6.11
CA PHE A 216 5.09 -9.63 -5.36
C PHE A 216 3.78 -10.18 -4.80
N LEU A 217 3.27 -11.22 -5.44
CA LEU A 217 2.43 -12.21 -4.79
C LEU A 217 3.21 -13.52 -4.89
N GLY A 218 3.63 -14.07 -3.74
CA GLY A 218 4.46 -15.25 -3.66
C GLY A 218 3.85 -16.50 -4.32
N LEU A 219 4.62 -17.56 -4.38
CA LEU A 219 4.19 -18.85 -4.91
C LEU A 219 2.92 -19.41 -4.27
N ASP A 220 2.69 -19.11 -3.00
CA ASP A 220 1.50 -19.44 -2.23
C ASP A 220 0.20 -18.89 -2.85
N ASN A 221 0.29 -17.84 -3.66
CA ASN A 221 -0.87 -17.19 -4.28
C ASN A 221 -1.16 -17.67 -5.71
N ILE A 222 -0.17 -18.20 -6.44
CA ILE A 222 -0.30 -18.48 -7.87
C ILE A 222 0.22 -19.84 -8.31
N SER A 223 1.08 -20.48 -7.54
CA SER A 223 1.42 -21.91 -7.60
C SER A 223 2.15 -22.46 -8.85
N LEU A 224 2.53 -21.67 -9.84
CA LEU A 224 3.16 -22.21 -11.07
C LEU A 224 4.68 -22.03 -11.09
N PHE A 225 5.17 -20.84 -10.82
CA PHE A 225 6.59 -20.50 -10.74
C PHE A 225 6.79 -19.20 -9.96
N ASP A 226 8.02 -18.94 -9.56
CA ASP A 226 8.39 -17.68 -8.91
C ASP A 226 8.34 -16.53 -9.93
N ARG A 227 7.36 -15.64 -9.75
CA ARG A 227 7.12 -14.47 -10.62
C ARG A 227 8.14 -13.36 -10.41
N SER A 228 8.96 -13.44 -9.38
CA SER A 228 10.06 -12.50 -9.11
C SER A 228 11.34 -12.88 -9.84
N SER A 229 11.38 -14.11 -10.38
CA SER A 229 12.52 -14.68 -11.10
C SER A 229 12.28 -14.68 -12.61
N ASP A 230 13.32 -15.02 -13.37
CA ASP A 230 13.22 -15.18 -14.81
C ASP A 230 12.20 -16.26 -15.17
N VAL A 231 11.41 -16.02 -16.22
CA VAL A 231 10.42 -16.98 -16.69
C VAL A 231 11.09 -18.28 -17.15
N PRO A 232 10.66 -19.45 -16.66
CA PRO A 232 11.35 -20.73 -16.92
C PRO A 232 11.61 -21.08 -18.40
N MET A 233 10.79 -20.56 -19.31
CA MET A 233 10.91 -20.79 -20.74
C MET A 233 11.57 -19.62 -21.49
N GLY A 234 12.06 -18.61 -20.74
CA GLY A 234 12.42 -17.33 -21.33
C GLY A 234 11.17 -16.50 -21.64
N GLY A 235 11.35 -15.35 -22.25
CA GLY A 235 10.24 -14.43 -22.54
C GLY A 235 9.98 -13.42 -21.42
N ARG A 236 8.87 -12.70 -21.53
CA ARG A 236 8.50 -11.63 -20.60
C ARG A 236 7.15 -11.91 -19.95
N LEU A 237 7.09 -11.70 -18.65
CA LEU A 237 5.86 -11.85 -17.89
C LEU A 237 5.08 -10.51 -17.90
N GLN A 238 3.84 -10.56 -18.33
CA GLN A 238 2.87 -9.49 -18.23
C GLN A 238 1.92 -9.80 -17.08
N GLN A 239 1.93 -8.98 -16.03
CA GLN A 239 1.22 -9.29 -14.79
C GLN A 239 -0.09 -8.54 -14.67
N ALA A 240 -1.18 -9.26 -14.37
CA ALA A 240 -2.50 -8.69 -14.14
C ALA A 240 -2.55 -7.93 -12.82
N ASP A 241 -1.97 -8.49 -11.75
CA ASP A 241 -1.89 -7.84 -10.45
C ASP A 241 -0.91 -6.66 -10.44
N GLY A 242 0.31 -6.81 -10.97
CA GLY A 242 1.29 -5.74 -11.06
C GLY A 242 0.73 -4.50 -11.79
N THR A 243 0.01 -4.73 -12.89
CA THR A 243 -0.66 -3.67 -13.64
C THR A 243 -1.82 -3.06 -12.84
N ALA A 244 -2.61 -3.88 -12.16
CA ALA A 244 -3.71 -3.43 -11.30
C ALA A 244 -3.21 -2.60 -10.11
N TRP A 245 -2.12 -3.01 -9.47
CA TRP A 245 -1.48 -2.27 -8.38
C TRP A 245 -1.03 -0.88 -8.81
N MET A 246 -0.52 -0.74 -10.03
CA MET A 246 -0.19 0.59 -10.56
C MET A 246 -1.43 1.45 -10.82
N GLY A 247 -2.52 0.88 -11.31
CA GLY A 247 -3.81 1.57 -11.39
C GLY A 247 -4.30 2.04 -10.01
N PHE A 248 -4.22 1.16 -9.01
CA PHE A 248 -4.55 1.49 -7.62
C PHE A 248 -3.66 2.60 -7.08
N TYR A 249 -2.36 2.57 -7.33
CA TYR A 249 -1.42 3.62 -6.92
C TYR A 249 -1.79 4.96 -7.54
N CYS A 250 -2.01 5.00 -8.86
CA CYS A 250 -2.45 6.21 -9.57
C CYS A 250 -3.72 6.79 -8.97
N SER A 251 -4.72 5.96 -8.68
CA SER A 251 -5.99 6.41 -8.12
C SER A 251 -5.82 7.03 -6.73
N ASN A 252 -4.97 6.46 -5.89
CA ASN A 252 -4.71 6.99 -4.55
C ASN A 252 -3.90 8.28 -4.59
N MET A 253 -2.85 8.37 -5.42
CA MET A 253 -2.10 9.60 -5.60
C MET A 253 -2.96 10.72 -6.18
N MET A 254 -3.86 10.40 -7.13
CA MET A 254 -4.83 11.35 -7.64
C MET A 254 -5.74 11.90 -6.53
N GLN A 255 -6.31 11.02 -5.69
CA GLN A 255 -7.16 11.44 -4.59
C GLN A 255 -6.43 12.30 -3.55
N MET A 256 -5.17 11.97 -3.24
CA MET A 256 -4.34 12.81 -2.38
C MET A 256 -4.12 14.19 -2.99
N ALA A 257 -3.81 14.26 -4.29
CA ALA A 257 -3.61 15.52 -4.99
C ALA A 257 -4.89 16.37 -5.04
N LEU A 258 -6.05 15.75 -5.30
CA LEU A 258 -7.37 16.43 -5.27
C LEU A 258 -7.71 16.97 -3.88
N GLU A 259 -7.39 16.22 -2.81
CA GLU A 259 -7.58 16.69 -1.44
C GLU A 259 -6.65 17.86 -1.11
N LEU A 260 -5.38 17.80 -1.53
CA LEU A 260 -4.39 18.85 -1.32
C LEU A 260 -4.70 20.12 -2.13
N ALA A 261 -5.38 20.00 -3.26
CA ALA A 261 -5.81 21.13 -4.07
C ALA A 261 -7.06 21.85 -3.53
N ARG A 262 -7.83 21.19 -2.63
CA ARG A 262 -9.19 21.59 -2.24
C ARG A 262 -9.29 22.97 -1.59
N ASP A 263 -8.28 23.39 -0.85
CA ASP A 263 -8.36 24.63 -0.05
C ASP A 263 -8.06 25.90 -0.85
N GLY A 264 -7.75 25.77 -2.14
CA GLY A 264 -7.55 26.90 -3.05
C GLY A 264 -6.35 27.79 -2.69
N ASP A 265 -5.37 27.25 -1.97
CA ASP A 265 -4.14 27.98 -1.66
C ASP A 265 -3.26 28.20 -2.92
N ARG A 266 -2.16 28.92 -2.76
CA ARG A 266 -1.21 29.22 -3.86
C ARG A 266 -0.65 27.97 -4.57
N HIS A 267 -0.75 26.81 -3.94
CA HIS A 267 -0.27 25.54 -4.45
C HIS A 267 -1.36 24.68 -5.11
N ALA A 268 -2.63 25.08 -5.01
CA ALA A 268 -3.76 24.32 -5.54
C ALA A 268 -3.60 23.98 -7.03
N ILE A 269 -3.13 24.92 -7.83
CA ILE A 269 -2.90 24.73 -9.28
C ILE A 269 -1.90 23.59 -9.55
N ALA A 270 -0.82 23.52 -8.77
CA ALA A 270 0.18 22.46 -8.93
C ALA A 270 -0.41 21.08 -8.54
N TYR A 271 -1.23 21.00 -7.51
CA TYR A 271 -1.90 19.77 -7.13
C TYR A 271 -2.98 19.34 -8.12
N GLU A 272 -3.74 20.28 -8.70
CA GLU A 272 -4.67 19.97 -9.80
C GLU A 272 -3.94 19.43 -11.04
N ASP A 273 -2.78 19.97 -11.36
CA ASP A 273 -1.92 19.48 -12.44
C ASP A 273 -1.43 18.05 -12.15
N MET A 274 -0.97 17.79 -10.93
CA MET A 274 -0.56 16.45 -10.51
C MET A 274 -1.74 15.47 -10.51
N ALA A 275 -2.92 15.88 -10.05
CA ALA A 275 -4.13 15.03 -10.12
C ALA A 275 -4.44 14.65 -11.57
N SER A 276 -4.32 15.59 -12.52
CA SER A 276 -4.51 15.34 -13.95
C SER A 276 -3.49 14.33 -14.49
N LYS A 277 -2.22 14.45 -14.09
CA LYS A 277 -1.17 13.49 -14.48
C LYS A 277 -1.49 12.07 -13.99
N PHE A 278 -1.88 11.91 -12.72
CA PHE A 278 -2.25 10.60 -12.19
C PHE A 278 -3.51 10.03 -12.83
N PHE A 279 -4.48 10.88 -13.17
CA PHE A 279 -5.65 10.49 -13.92
C PHE A 279 -5.27 9.95 -15.32
N GLU A 280 -4.41 10.62 -16.04
CA GLU A 280 -3.94 10.19 -17.36
C GLU A 280 -3.22 8.83 -17.28
N HIS A 281 -2.31 8.65 -16.31
CA HIS A 281 -1.66 7.36 -16.08
C HIS A 281 -2.67 6.26 -15.75
N PHE A 282 -3.62 6.56 -14.86
CA PHE A 282 -4.66 5.61 -14.50
C PHE A 282 -5.43 5.11 -15.72
N VAL A 283 -5.88 6.02 -16.56
CA VAL A 283 -6.71 5.65 -17.72
C VAL A 283 -5.90 4.88 -18.77
N GLN A 284 -4.62 5.19 -18.95
CA GLN A 284 -3.73 4.45 -19.84
C GLN A 284 -3.51 3.02 -19.34
N ILE A 285 -3.32 2.83 -18.03
CA ILE A 285 -3.19 1.51 -17.40
C ILE A 285 -4.48 0.71 -17.55
N VAL A 286 -5.62 1.36 -17.31
CA VAL A 286 -6.94 0.73 -17.47
C VAL A 286 -7.19 0.29 -18.90
N ASP A 287 -6.78 1.08 -19.88
CA ASP A 287 -6.88 0.70 -21.27
C ASP A 287 -5.96 -0.49 -21.58
N ALA A 288 -4.71 -0.43 -21.15
CA ALA A 288 -3.74 -1.49 -21.38
C ALA A 288 -4.21 -2.86 -20.85
N ILE A 289 -4.65 -2.91 -19.59
CA ILE A 289 -5.11 -4.16 -18.97
C ILE A 289 -6.33 -4.76 -19.66
N ASN A 290 -7.09 -3.95 -20.39
CA ASN A 290 -8.33 -4.37 -21.04
C ASN A 290 -8.23 -4.58 -22.56
N THR A 291 -7.24 -3.99 -23.25
CA THR A 291 -7.23 -3.95 -24.72
C THR A 291 -5.90 -4.26 -25.38
N HIS A 292 -4.80 -4.22 -24.65
CA HIS A 292 -3.48 -4.51 -25.22
C HIS A 292 -3.50 -5.88 -25.94
N GLY A 293 -3.00 -5.93 -27.17
CA GLY A 293 -3.04 -7.15 -27.98
C GLY A 293 -4.45 -7.66 -28.37
N GLY A 294 -5.50 -6.83 -28.15
CA GLY A 294 -6.90 -7.13 -28.46
C GLY A 294 -7.80 -7.22 -27.23
N THR A 295 -7.51 -8.09 -26.28
CA THR A 295 -8.31 -8.32 -25.06
C THR A 295 -7.62 -7.90 -23.77
N GLY A 296 -6.39 -7.41 -23.85
CA GLY A 296 -5.54 -7.13 -22.69
C GLY A 296 -5.21 -8.42 -21.96
N LEU A 297 -5.22 -8.36 -20.64
CA LEU A 297 -4.98 -9.50 -19.76
C LEU A 297 -6.28 -10.29 -19.43
N TRP A 298 -7.36 -10.01 -20.15
CA TRP A 298 -8.67 -10.63 -19.97
C TRP A 298 -8.89 -11.82 -20.89
N ASP A 299 -9.29 -12.95 -20.32
CA ASP A 299 -9.72 -14.13 -21.09
C ASP A 299 -11.25 -14.10 -21.28
N GLU A 300 -11.68 -13.98 -22.54
CA GLU A 300 -13.12 -13.90 -22.88
C GLU A 300 -13.86 -15.22 -22.66
N ILE A 301 -13.20 -16.36 -22.71
CA ILE A 301 -13.83 -17.67 -22.51
C ILE A 301 -14.07 -17.89 -21.02
N ASP A 302 -13.02 -17.76 -20.21
CA ASP A 302 -13.08 -17.98 -18.78
C ASP A 302 -13.76 -16.85 -18.00
N GLY A 303 -13.77 -15.63 -18.55
CA GLY A 303 -14.31 -14.46 -17.89
C GLY A 303 -13.48 -14.06 -16.66
N PHE A 304 -12.16 -14.03 -16.81
CA PHE A 304 -11.22 -13.77 -15.72
C PHE A 304 -9.96 -13.08 -16.27
N TYR A 305 -9.23 -12.36 -15.39
CA TYR A 305 -7.91 -11.81 -15.74
C TYR A 305 -6.82 -12.82 -15.42
N TYR A 306 -5.82 -12.88 -16.29
CA TYR A 306 -4.68 -13.77 -16.14
C TYR A 306 -3.38 -13.06 -16.47
N ASP A 307 -2.31 -13.49 -15.84
CA ASP A 307 -0.97 -13.19 -16.32
C ASP A 307 -0.76 -13.82 -17.70
N GLN A 308 0.16 -13.25 -18.45
CA GLN A 308 0.54 -13.75 -19.76
C GLN A 308 2.06 -13.78 -19.89
N VAL A 309 2.59 -14.79 -20.54
CA VAL A 309 4.00 -14.85 -20.96
C VAL A 309 4.08 -14.52 -22.43
N LEU A 310 4.87 -13.53 -22.76
CA LEU A 310 5.19 -13.15 -24.12
C LEU A 310 6.48 -13.87 -24.54
N LEU A 311 6.37 -14.83 -25.45
CA LEU A 311 7.47 -15.59 -26.03
C LEU A 311 7.62 -15.20 -27.50
N ASP A 312 8.69 -14.51 -27.87
CA ASP A 312 8.92 -13.96 -29.21
C ASP A 312 7.68 -13.20 -29.76
N HIS A 313 6.77 -13.90 -30.44
CA HIS A 313 5.54 -13.34 -31.01
C HIS A 313 4.27 -14.06 -30.54
N GLU A 314 4.41 -14.99 -29.59
CA GLU A 314 3.28 -15.72 -29.03
C GLU A 314 2.93 -15.21 -27.63
N VAL A 315 1.65 -15.07 -27.35
CA VAL A 315 1.11 -14.70 -26.03
C VAL A 315 0.49 -15.93 -25.41
N LEU A 316 1.05 -16.40 -24.31
CA LEU A 316 0.57 -17.56 -23.57
C LEU A 316 -0.10 -17.11 -22.26
N PRO A 317 -1.43 -17.21 -22.14
CA PRO A 317 -2.11 -16.89 -20.88
C PRO A 317 -1.83 -17.96 -19.83
N ILE A 318 -1.47 -17.52 -18.62
CA ILE A 318 -1.27 -18.38 -17.45
C ILE A 318 -2.61 -18.54 -16.74
N LYS A 319 -3.38 -19.56 -17.11
CA LYS A 319 -4.75 -19.79 -16.64
C LYS A 319 -4.83 -20.38 -15.22
N SER A 320 -4.17 -19.72 -14.26
CA SER A 320 -4.32 -20.02 -12.84
C SER A 320 -5.35 -19.06 -12.21
N ARG A 321 -6.51 -19.57 -11.81
CA ARG A 321 -7.53 -18.78 -11.13
C ARG A 321 -7.11 -18.56 -9.68
N SER A 322 -6.54 -17.41 -9.43
CA SER A 322 -6.01 -17.02 -8.12
C SER A 322 -6.39 -15.57 -7.81
N LEU A 323 -5.94 -15.08 -6.65
CA LEU A 323 -6.09 -13.67 -6.24
C LEU A 323 -5.53 -12.69 -7.30
N VAL A 324 -4.51 -13.08 -8.05
CA VAL A 324 -3.92 -12.28 -9.14
C VAL A 324 -4.98 -11.73 -10.10
N GLY A 325 -5.91 -12.59 -10.54
CA GLY A 325 -6.97 -12.20 -11.47
C GLY A 325 -8.12 -11.41 -10.85
N LEU A 326 -8.16 -11.29 -9.52
CA LEU A 326 -9.12 -10.46 -8.79
C LEU A 326 -8.58 -9.04 -8.52
N LEU A 327 -7.27 -8.86 -8.48
CA LEU A 327 -6.66 -7.58 -8.16
C LEU A 327 -7.05 -6.41 -9.08
N PRO A 328 -7.38 -6.60 -10.37
CA PRO A 328 -7.93 -5.50 -11.16
C PRO A 328 -9.14 -4.79 -10.56
N LEU A 329 -9.88 -5.46 -9.66
CA LEU A 329 -11.02 -4.87 -8.94
C LEU A 329 -10.64 -3.74 -7.99
N ILE A 330 -9.40 -3.70 -7.47
CA ILE A 330 -8.97 -2.63 -6.56
C ILE A 330 -8.62 -1.33 -7.28
N ALA A 331 -8.34 -1.39 -8.59
CA ALA A 331 -8.05 -0.21 -9.40
C ALA A 331 -9.35 0.53 -9.74
N VAL A 332 -9.94 1.14 -8.72
CA VAL A 332 -11.21 1.86 -8.79
C VAL A 332 -11.15 3.12 -7.93
N THR A 333 -11.84 4.17 -8.37
CA THR A 333 -11.95 5.40 -7.60
C THR A 333 -13.26 6.13 -7.92
N VAL A 334 -13.68 6.99 -6.99
CA VAL A 334 -14.88 7.82 -7.14
C VAL A 334 -14.49 9.28 -7.00
N ILE A 335 -14.99 10.12 -7.90
CA ILE A 335 -14.86 11.57 -7.83
C ILE A 335 -16.26 12.15 -7.68
N ASP A 336 -16.49 12.90 -6.60
CA ASP A 336 -17.74 13.61 -6.38
C ASP A 336 -17.82 14.87 -7.26
N GLU A 337 -19.02 15.19 -7.76
CA GLU A 337 -19.24 16.42 -8.57
C GLU A 337 -18.86 17.67 -7.77
N ASP A 338 -19.20 17.72 -6.47
CA ASP A 338 -18.85 18.82 -5.58
C ASP A 338 -17.32 19.03 -5.44
N GLN A 339 -16.56 17.95 -5.60
CA GLN A 339 -15.09 18.01 -5.62
C GLN A 339 -14.60 18.63 -6.93
N LEU A 340 -15.18 18.22 -8.07
CA LEU A 340 -14.86 18.80 -9.38
C LEU A 340 -15.19 20.30 -9.45
N ASP A 341 -16.29 20.72 -8.84
CA ASP A 341 -16.71 22.13 -8.83
C ASP A 341 -15.70 23.05 -8.15
N LYS A 342 -14.95 22.52 -7.17
CA LYS A 342 -13.91 23.26 -6.44
C LYS A 342 -12.55 23.27 -7.14
N LEU A 343 -12.37 22.48 -8.19
CA LEU A 343 -11.10 22.24 -8.87
C LEU A 343 -11.21 22.52 -10.38
N PRO A 344 -11.31 23.80 -10.78
CA PRO A 344 -11.63 24.17 -12.15
C PRO A 344 -10.57 23.74 -13.18
N GLY A 345 -9.30 23.69 -12.80
CA GLY A 345 -8.22 23.24 -13.67
C GLY A 345 -8.31 21.74 -13.95
N PHE A 346 -8.50 20.93 -12.93
CA PHE A 346 -8.71 19.50 -13.07
C PHE A 346 -10.01 19.19 -13.81
N ARG A 347 -11.12 19.85 -13.45
CA ARG A 347 -12.42 19.70 -14.13
C ARG A 347 -12.32 19.94 -15.64
N LYS A 348 -11.68 21.03 -16.06
CA LYS A 348 -11.48 21.35 -17.48
C LYS A 348 -10.75 20.23 -18.24
N ARG A 349 -9.70 19.65 -17.63
CA ARG A 349 -8.95 18.54 -18.24
C ARG A 349 -9.77 17.26 -18.26
N PHE A 350 -10.49 16.96 -17.20
CA PHE A 350 -11.37 15.81 -17.10
C PHE A 350 -12.49 15.85 -18.14
N GLU A 351 -13.19 16.99 -18.29
CA GLU A 351 -14.22 17.20 -19.32
C GLU A 351 -13.65 17.12 -20.73
N TRP A 352 -12.46 17.71 -20.95
CA TRP A 352 -11.76 17.58 -22.23
C TRP A 352 -11.49 16.12 -22.57
N PHE A 353 -11.00 15.35 -21.59
CA PHE A 353 -10.74 13.93 -21.75
C PHE A 353 -12.01 13.15 -22.12
N LEU A 354 -13.09 13.33 -21.39
CA LEU A 354 -14.39 12.69 -21.68
C LEU A 354 -14.90 13.00 -23.09
N LYS A 355 -14.61 14.20 -23.60
CA LYS A 355 -15.05 14.64 -24.92
C LYS A 355 -14.17 14.08 -26.04
N HIS A 356 -12.85 14.02 -25.86
CA HIS A 356 -11.89 13.77 -26.94
C HIS A 356 -11.30 12.36 -26.91
N ARG A 357 -11.33 11.67 -25.76
CA ARG A 357 -10.80 10.30 -25.60
C ARG A 357 -11.94 9.33 -25.30
N LYS A 358 -12.90 9.28 -26.22
CA LYS A 358 -14.07 8.39 -26.09
C LYS A 358 -13.69 6.90 -26.00
N ASP A 359 -12.57 6.54 -26.59
CA ASP A 359 -11.95 5.22 -26.50
C ASP A 359 -11.66 4.81 -25.04
N LEU A 360 -11.18 5.75 -24.24
CA LEU A 360 -10.85 5.56 -22.83
C LEU A 360 -12.01 5.92 -21.88
N ALA A 361 -12.88 6.84 -22.28
CA ALA A 361 -14.01 7.27 -21.46
C ALA A 361 -15.04 6.16 -21.17
N ARG A 362 -15.00 5.03 -21.91
CA ARG A 362 -15.84 3.86 -21.67
C ARG A 362 -15.65 3.20 -20.28
N TYR A 363 -14.54 3.50 -19.62
CA TYR A 363 -14.24 3.02 -18.26
C TYR A 363 -14.75 3.98 -17.17
N ILE A 364 -15.44 5.05 -17.54
CA ILE A 364 -15.92 6.09 -16.62
C ILE A 364 -17.45 6.09 -16.64
N ILE A 365 -18.03 5.90 -15.48
CA ILE A 365 -19.48 5.86 -15.30
C ILE A 365 -19.91 7.07 -14.47
N HIS A 366 -20.84 7.85 -15.00
CA HIS A 366 -21.47 8.96 -14.28
C HIS A 366 -22.81 8.52 -13.67
N SER A 367 -22.89 8.46 -12.35
CA SER A 367 -24.14 8.28 -11.63
C SER A 367 -24.86 9.62 -11.50
N ARG A 368 -26.11 9.67 -12.01
CA ARG A 368 -26.98 10.86 -11.96
C ARG A 368 -28.05 10.76 -10.87
N THR A 369 -28.16 9.60 -10.20
CA THR A 369 -29.15 9.36 -9.15
C THR A 369 -28.53 9.62 -7.79
N GLY A 370 -29.21 10.39 -6.93
CA GLY A 370 -28.67 10.78 -5.63
C GLY A 370 -27.52 11.80 -5.73
N LYS A 371 -26.45 11.58 -4.98
CA LYS A 371 -25.23 12.39 -5.07
C LYS A 371 -24.54 12.11 -6.41
N LYS A 372 -24.35 13.14 -7.22
CA LYS A 372 -23.68 13.01 -8.52
C LYS A 372 -22.23 12.57 -8.33
N ARG A 373 -21.84 11.47 -8.95
CA ARG A 373 -20.52 10.84 -8.79
C ARG A 373 -20.02 10.27 -10.11
N TRP A 374 -18.71 10.37 -10.28
CA TRP A 374 -17.98 9.71 -11.36
C TRP A 374 -17.24 8.50 -10.81
N LEU A 375 -17.63 7.31 -11.26
CA LEU A 375 -16.93 6.07 -10.97
C LEU A 375 -15.95 5.79 -12.11
N ILE A 376 -14.68 5.64 -11.77
CA ILE A 376 -13.60 5.28 -12.68
C ILE A 376 -13.07 3.92 -12.22
N SER A 377 -13.14 2.93 -13.10
CA SER A 377 -12.80 1.53 -12.74
C SER A 377 -11.99 0.86 -13.84
N ALA A 378 -10.98 0.10 -13.44
CA ALA A 378 -10.23 -0.74 -14.37
C ALA A 378 -11.08 -1.89 -14.93
N VAL A 379 -12.05 -2.35 -14.16
CA VAL A 379 -12.91 -3.48 -14.56
C VAL A 379 -14.26 -2.98 -15.06
N PRO A 380 -14.59 -3.15 -16.37
CA PRO A 380 -15.92 -2.85 -16.90
C PRO A 380 -17.01 -3.66 -16.21
N PHE A 381 -18.22 -3.09 -16.09
CA PHE A 381 -19.33 -3.71 -15.36
C PHE A 381 -19.65 -5.15 -15.80
N GLN A 382 -19.59 -5.42 -17.10
CA GLN A 382 -19.85 -6.77 -17.64
C GLN A 382 -18.79 -7.78 -17.20
N ARG A 383 -17.52 -7.35 -17.15
CA ARG A 383 -16.42 -8.19 -16.66
C ARG A 383 -16.52 -8.41 -15.15
N LEU A 384 -16.88 -7.37 -14.40
CA LEU A 384 -17.16 -7.49 -12.96
C LEU A 384 -18.21 -8.56 -12.66
N GLN A 385 -19.33 -8.57 -13.41
CA GLN A 385 -20.35 -9.59 -13.21
C GLN A 385 -19.82 -11.01 -13.43
N ARG A 386 -18.99 -11.22 -14.46
CA ARG A 386 -18.39 -12.52 -14.74
C ARG A 386 -17.39 -12.98 -13.66
N ILE A 387 -16.59 -12.04 -13.15
CA ILE A 387 -15.67 -12.29 -12.04
C ILE A 387 -16.46 -12.69 -10.78
N LEU A 388 -17.52 -11.95 -10.45
CA LEU A 388 -18.34 -12.23 -9.26
C LEU A 388 -19.03 -13.58 -9.32
N ILE A 389 -19.49 -14.01 -10.51
CA ILE A 389 -20.03 -15.36 -10.69
C ILE A 389 -18.98 -16.42 -10.32
N ARG A 390 -17.72 -16.22 -10.70
CA ARG A 390 -16.62 -17.13 -10.36
C ARG A 390 -16.25 -17.09 -8.88
N LEU A 391 -16.23 -15.89 -8.29
CA LEU A 391 -15.84 -15.69 -6.90
C LEU A 391 -16.88 -16.23 -5.91
N LEU A 392 -18.15 -16.16 -6.29
CA LEU A 392 -19.27 -16.55 -5.43
C LEU A 392 -19.82 -17.97 -5.76
N ASP A 393 -19.18 -18.68 -6.67
CA ASP A 393 -19.47 -20.06 -6.97
C ASP A 393 -19.03 -20.93 -5.79
N PRO A 394 -19.96 -21.69 -5.13
CA PRO A 394 -19.67 -22.43 -3.90
C PRO A 394 -18.64 -23.56 -4.07
#